data_520f76b3f34d8daea5403124195133a2
#
_entry.id   520f76b3f34d8daea5403124195133a2
#
_cell.length_a   1.000
_cell.length_b   1.000
_cell.length_c   1.000
_cell.angle_alpha   90.00
_cell.angle_beta   90.00
_cell.angle_gamma   90.00
#
_symmetry.space_group_name_H-M   'P 1'
#
loop_
_entity.id
_entity.type
_entity.pdbx_description
1 polymer ?
#
loop_
_entity_poly.entity_id
_entity_poly.type
_entity_poly.pdbx_seq_one_letter_code
_entity_poly.pdbx_strand_id
1 'polypeptide(L)'
;IHRVLWLRTLEIAFFVTVFCFLMAYPIAHLLATLPMKYSNLLMICVLLPFWTSLLVRTASWMILLQQQGVVNDFFVGIGLVADDNRPEMMYNKTGSYVAMTQILLPFMVLPLYSVMKTISPSLMRAGKSLGGTPFVAFWKVYFPLTIPGIGAGCLLVFILAIGYYITPALVGGASGTLISNQIAFHMKSTLDWSFASAMGLMLLSGVLVIYWLYNKIVGIDNIKLG
;
A
#
# COMPACT_ATOMS: atom_id res chain seq x y z
N ILE A 1 -13.58 21.91 -8.17
CA ILE A 1 -12.17 21.44 -8.22
C ILE A 1 -11.82 20.68 -6.94
N HIS A 2 -12.08 21.22 -5.73
CA HIS A 2 -11.67 20.57 -4.46
C HIS A 2 -12.35 19.21 -4.21
N ARG A 3 -13.65 19.06 -4.51
CA ARG A 3 -14.34 17.77 -4.37
C ARG A 3 -13.71 16.67 -5.24
N VAL A 4 -13.32 17.02 -6.47
CA VAL A 4 -12.66 16.06 -7.37
C VAL A 4 -11.30 15.63 -6.85
N LEU A 5 -10.53 16.56 -6.28
CA LEU A 5 -9.22 16.24 -5.66
C LEU A 5 -9.37 15.34 -4.43
N TRP A 6 -10.39 15.57 -3.59
CA TRP A 6 -10.68 14.72 -2.45
C TRP A 6 -11.02 13.29 -2.88
N LEU A 7 -11.97 13.16 -3.81
CA LEU A 7 -12.36 11.84 -4.32
C LEU A 7 -11.18 11.11 -4.98
N ARG A 8 -10.35 11.83 -5.74
CA ARG A 8 -9.15 11.27 -6.36
C ARG A 8 -8.13 10.82 -5.32
N THR A 9 -7.89 11.62 -4.27
CA THR A 9 -6.97 11.26 -3.21
C THR A 9 -7.43 10.00 -2.48
N LEU A 10 -8.73 9.91 -2.15
CA LEU A 10 -9.31 8.73 -1.53
C LEU A 10 -9.28 7.51 -2.47
N GLU A 11 -9.58 7.71 -3.75
CA GLU A 11 -9.50 6.67 -4.78
C GLU A 11 -8.09 6.10 -4.86
N ILE A 12 -7.07 6.97 -5.01
CA ILE A 12 -5.68 6.53 -5.12
C ILE A 12 -5.23 5.83 -3.82
N ALA A 13 -5.53 6.41 -2.67
CA ALA A 13 -5.18 5.79 -1.39
C ALA A 13 -5.85 4.42 -1.21
N PHE A 14 -7.11 4.28 -1.61
CA PHE A 14 -7.84 3.01 -1.56
C PHE A 14 -7.20 1.94 -2.46
N PHE A 15 -6.98 2.25 -3.75
CA PHE A 15 -6.40 1.28 -4.67
C PHE A 15 -4.96 0.90 -4.30
N VAL A 16 -4.14 1.85 -3.86
CA VAL A 16 -2.80 1.57 -3.35
C VAL A 16 -2.86 0.64 -2.14
N THR A 17 -3.80 0.86 -1.21
CA THR A 17 -3.97 -0.01 -0.05
C THR A 17 -4.39 -1.42 -0.46
N VAL A 18 -5.31 -1.56 -1.42
CA VAL A 18 -5.75 -2.85 -1.95
C VAL A 18 -4.58 -3.58 -2.62
N PHE A 19 -3.81 -2.90 -3.48
CA PHE A 19 -2.65 -3.51 -4.15
C PHE A 19 -1.57 -3.90 -3.14
N CYS A 20 -1.28 -3.03 -2.16
CA CYS A 20 -0.37 -3.38 -1.06
C CYS A 20 -0.85 -4.62 -0.32
N PHE A 21 -2.14 -4.72 0.02
CA PHE A 21 -2.70 -5.86 0.72
C PHE A 21 -2.57 -7.16 -0.10
N LEU A 22 -2.94 -7.13 -1.38
CA LEU A 22 -2.86 -8.30 -2.26
C LEU A 22 -1.44 -8.82 -2.41
N MET A 23 -0.45 -7.92 -2.49
CA MET A 23 0.96 -8.31 -2.58
C MET A 23 1.57 -8.67 -1.22
N ALA A 24 1.25 -7.92 -0.17
CA ALA A 24 1.83 -8.11 1.15
C ALA A 24 1.32 -9.38 1.86
N TYR A 25 0.05 -9.77 1.64
CA TYR A 25 -0.53 -10.92 2.32
C TYR A 25 0.22 -12.22 2.03
N PRO A 26 0.47 -12.62 0.76
CA PRO A 26 1.26 -13.81 0.47
C PRO A 26 2.71 -13.70 0.95
N ILE A 27 3.32 -12.50 0.87
CA ILE A 27 4.69 -12.27 1.35
C ILE A 27 4.75 -12.45 2.88
N ALA A 28 3.84 -11.82 3.63
CA ALA A 28 3.79 -11.93 5.09
C ALA A 28 3.49 -13.35 5.55
N HIS A 29 2.58 -14.07 4.85
CA HIS A 29 2.29 -15.48 5.12
C HIS A 29 3.51 -16.37 4.91
N LEU A 30 4.24 -16.17 3.81
CA LEU A 30 5.49 -16.88 3.54
C LEU A 30 6.53 -16.63 4.63
N LEU A 31 6.74 -15.36 5.00
CA LEU A 31 7.66 -14.97 6.07
C LEU A 31 7.29 -15.58 7.42
N ALA A 32 5.99 -15.66 7.74
CA ALA A 32 5.52 -16.20 9.02
C ALA A 32 5.67 -17.72 9.12
N THR A 33 5.58 -18.43 7.99
CA THR A 33 5.60 -19.91 7.94
C THR A 33 6.99 -20.49 7.75
N LEU A 34 7.91 -19.75 7.15
CA LEU A 34 9.29 -20.20 6.90
C LEU A 34 10.11 -20.32 8.20
N PRO A 35 11.14 -21.21 8.21
CA PRO A 35 12.15 -21.25 9.28
C PRO A 35 12.84 -19.88 9.45
N MET A 36 13.19 -19.53 10.69
CA MET A 36 13.71 -18.20 11.08
C MET A 36 14.85 -17.72 10.17
N LYS A 37 15.76 -18.63 9.78
CA LYS A 37 16.91 -18.30 8.92
C LYS A 37 16.47 -17.71 7.56
N TYR A 38 15.50 -18.33 6.89
CA TYR A 38 15.00 -17.88 5.58
C TYR A 38 14.04 -16.69 5.73
N SER A 39 13.21 -16.72 6.76
CA SER A 39 12.31 -15.61 7.08
C SER A 39 13.08 -14.30 7.30
N ASN A 40 14.16 -14.32 8.07
CA ASN A 40 15.00 -13.14 8.31
C ASN A 40 15.65 -12.62 7.03
N LEU A 41 16.17 -13.51 6.19
CA LEU A 41 16.77 -13.12 4.90
C LEU A 41 15.76 -12.44 3.98
N LEU A 42 14.57 -13.04 3.84
CA LEU A 42 13.50 -12.45 3.03
C LEU A 42 12.96 -11.14 3.63
N MET A 43 12.90 -11.03 4.97
CA MET A 43 12.53 -9.79 5.64
C MET A 43 13.52 -8.67 5.32
N ILE A 44 14.83 -8.96 5.28
CA ILE A 44 15.84 -8.00 4.85
C ILE A 44 15.55 -7.54 3.41
N CYS A 45 15.22 -8.45 2.49
CA CYS A 45 14.87 -8.08 1.11
C CYS A 45 13.63 -7.16 1.04
N VAL A 46 12.61 -7.41 1.88
CA VAL A 46 11.42 -6.55 1.96
C VAL A 46 11.76 -5.16 2.52
N LEU A 47 12.67 -5.10 3.49
CA LEU A 47 13.06 -3.84 4.14
C LEU A 47 14.19 -3.10 3.42
N LEU A 48 14.95 -3.77 2.56
CA LEU A 48 16.08 -3.17 1.84
C LEU A 48 15.71 -1.86 1.12
N PRO A 49 14.54 -1.74 0.46
CA PRO A 49 14.13 -0.46 -0.12
C PRO A 49 14.08 0.72 0.84
N PHE A 50 13.89 0.50 2.15
CA PHE A 50 13.90 1.59 3.13
C PHE A 50 15.26 2.29 3.26
N TRP A 51 16.33 1.57 3.00
CA TRP A 51 17.69 2.11 3.07
C TRP A 51 18.07 2.93 1.84
N THR A 52 17.23 2.90 0.80
CA THR A 52 17.44 3.70 -0.40
C THR A 52 16.63 5.00 -0.34
N SER A 53 17.18 6.07 -0.94
CA SER A 53 16.47 7.34 -1.00
C SER A 53 15.12 7.21 -1.72
N LEU A 54 14.09 7.85 -1.17
CA LEU A 54 12.77 7.91 -1.78
C LEU A 54 12.79 8.52 -3.18
N LEU A 55 13.60 9.57 -3.38
CA LEU A 55 13.75 10.22 -4.68
C LEU A 55 14.38 9.27 -5.70
N VAL A 56 15.41 8.53 -5.32
CA VAL A 56 16.06 7.54 -6.19
C VAL A 56 15.07 6.44 -6.58
N ARG A 57 14.30 5.91 -5.65
CA ARG A 57 13.25 4.91 -5.94
C ARG A 57 12.20 5.45 -6.90
N THR A 58 11.72 6.67 -6.66
CA THR A 58 10.71 7.28 -7.55
C THR A 58 11.30 7.54 -8.94
N ALA A 59 12.54 8.03 -9.03
CA ALA A 59 13.23 8.22 -10.31
C ALA A 59 13.43 6.88 -11.06
N SER A 60 13.77 5.81 -10.33
CA SER A 60 13.86 4.48 -10.94
C SER A 60 12.52 4.03 -11.53
N TRP A 61 11.40 4.28 -10.83
CA TRP A 61 10.06 4.01 -11.38
C TRP A 61 9.75 4.87 -12.61
N MET A 62 10.20 6.12 -12.65
CA MET A 62 10.06 6.96 -13.84
C MET A 62 10.73 6.32 -15.06
N ILE A 63 11.94 5.78 -14.90
CA ILE A 63 12.67 5.09 -15.97
C ILE A 63 11.99 3.78 -16.37
N LEU A 64 11.57 2.98 -15.40
CA LEU A 64 10.95 1.66 -15.65
C LEU A 64 9.60 1.76 -16.35
N LEU A 65 8.79 2.78 -16.02
CA LEU A 65 7.43 2.96 -16.52
C LEU A 65 7.34 3.80 -17.80
N GLN A 66 8.47 4.28 -18.36
CA GLN A 66 8.48 4.98 -19.63
C GLN A 66 7.90 4.12 -20.76
N GLN A 67 7.43 4.78 -21.82
CA GLN A 67 6.87 4.08 -22.99
C GLN A 67 7.85 3.07 -23.61
N GLN A 68 9.14 3.42 -23.66
CA GLN A 68 10.24 2.55 -24.06
C GLN A 68 11.03 2.02 -22.85
N GLY A 69 10.34 1.84 -21.72
CA GLY A 69 10.93 1.34 -20.48
C GLY A 69 10.83 -0.17 -20.35
N VAL A 70 11.62 -0.71 -19.43
CA VAL A 70 11.77 -2.15 -19.19
C VAL A 70 10.45 -2.87 -18.94
N VAL A 71 9.48 -2.21 -18.26
CA VAL A 71 8.16 -2.79 -17.99
C VAL A 71 7.37 -2.99 -19.29
N ASN A 72 7.35 -1.99 -20.16
CA ASN A 72 6.70 -2.10 -21.47
C ASN A 72 7.41 -3.11 -22.38
N ASP A 73 8.74 -3.11 -22.41
CA ASP A 73 9.51 -4.09 -23.16
C ASP A 73 9.22 -5.53 -22.72
N PHE A 74 9.06 -5.75 -21.41
CA PHE A 74 8.65 -7.04 -20.88
C PHE A 74 7.26 -7.45 -21.37
N PHE A 75 6.25 -6.55 -21.36
CA PHE A 75 4.91 -6.85 -21.86
C PHE A 75 4.88 -7.13 -23.37
N VAL A 76 5.68 -6.42 -24.15
CA VAL A 76 5.85 -6.69 -25.57
C VAL A 76 6.55 -8.04 -25.79
N GLY A 77 7.61 -8.33 -25.02
CA GLY A 77 8.38 -9.57 -25.15
C GLY A 77 7.59 -10.84 -24.84
N ILE A 78 6.60 -10.78 -23.95
CA ILE A 78 5.69 -11.91 -23.66
C ILE A 78 4.43 -11.92 -24.55
N GLY A 79 4.31 -10.98 -25.51
CA GLY A 79 3.21 -10.93 -26.48
C GLY A 79 1.89 -10.41 -25.92
N LEU A 80 1.87 -9.79 -24.73
CA LEU A 80 0.65 -9.22 -24.13
C LEU A 80 0.25 -7.88 -24.76
N VAL A 81 1.20 -7.15 -25.31
CA VAL A 81 1.00 -5.82 -25.91
C VAL A 81 1.76 -5.76 -27.22
N ALA A 82 1.13 -5.17 -28.25
CA ALA A 82 1.83 -4.90 -29.51
C ALA A 82 2.80 -3.72 -29.35
N ASP A 83 3.91 -3.76 -30.05
CA ASP A 83 4.96 -2.74 -29.95
C ASP A 83 4.45 -1.33 -30.33
N ASP A 84 3.47 -1.26 -31.26
CA ASP A 84 2.83 -0.02 -31.70
C ASP A 84 1.80 0.52 -30.68
N ASN A 85 1.39 -0.26 -29.70
CA ASN A 85 0.33 0.12 -28.75
C ASN A 85 0.78 -0.03 -27.28
N ARG A 86 1.95 0.50 -26.98
CA ARG A 86 2.53 0.47 -25.63
C ARG A 86 1.70 1.33 -24.67
N PRO A 87 1.26 0.81 -23.51
CA PRO A 87 0.49 1.58 -22.54
C PRO A 87 1.30 2.74 -21.96
N GLU A 88 0.68 3.89 -21.88
CA GLU A 88 1.24 5.05 -21.18
C GLU A 88 1.07 4.85 -19.68
N MET A 89 2.14 4.46 -18.99
CA MET A 89 2.14 4.22 -17.53
C MET A 89 2.69 5.43 -16.74
N MET A 90 3.28 6.41 -17.42
CA MET A 90 3.85 7.61 -16.82
C MET A 90 2.87 8.78 -16.87
N TYR A 91 3.03 9.69 -15.90
CA TYR A 91 2.26 10.94 -15.78
C TYR A 91 0.74 10.75 -15.71
N ASN A 92 0.31 9.64 -15.09
CA ASN A 92 -1.08 9.30 -14.87
C ASN A 92 -1.30 8.57 -13.53
N LYS A 93 -2.56 8.20 -13.24
CA LYS A 93 -2.91 7.45 -12.03
C LYS A 93 -2.16 6.12 -11.93
N THR A 94 -1.90 5.44 -13.05
CA THR A 94 -1.23 4.13 -13.08
C THR A 94 0.19 4.22 -12.53
N GLY A 95 0.95 5.24 -12.94
CA GLY A 95 2.28 5.50 -12.39
C GLY A 95 2.25 5.71 -10.87
N SER A 96 1.26 6.48 -10.38
CA SER A 96 1.07 6.67 -8.94
C SER A 96 0.74 5.36 -8.23
N TYR A 97 -0.16 4.53 -8.77
CA TYR A 97 -0.52 3.24 -8.17
C TYR A 97 0.69 2.32 -8.04
N VAL A 98 1.46 2.14 -9.12
CA VAL A 98 2.60 1.22 -9.13
C VAL A 98 3.70 1.69 -8.18
N ALA A 99 4.13 2.95 -8.32
CA ALA A 99 5.23 3.48 -7.53
C ALA A 99 4.88 3.58 -6.03
N MET A 100 3.68 4.08 -5.69
CA MET A 100 3.24 4.17 -4.29
C MET A 100 3.05 2.79 -3.66
N THR A 101 2.51 1.81 -4.40
CA THR A 101 2.34 0.44 -3.89
C THR A 101 3.68 -0.15 -3.50
N GLN A 102 4.70 -0.08 -4.35
CA GLN A 102 6.03 -0.61 -4.03
C GLN A 102 6.65 0.09 -2.82
N ILE A 103 6.50 1.42 -2.73
CA ILE A 103 7.08 2.21 -1.64
C ILE A 103 6.39 1.92 -0.30
N LEU A 104 5.06 1.72 -0.32
CA LEU A 104 4.26 1.49 0.88
C LEU A 104 4.11 0.01 1.24
N LEU A 105 4.52 -0.91 0.36
CA LEU A 105 4.42 -2.36 0.58
C LEU A 105 5.00 -2.83 1.92
N PRO A 106 6.21 -2.42 2.35
CA PRO A 106 6.76 -2.85 3.63
C PRO A 106 5.92 -2.45 4.84
N PHE A 107 5.24 -1.29 4.78
CA PHE A 107 4.34 -0.83 5.85
C PHE A 107 3.09 -1.71 5.99
N MET A 108 2.70 -2.42 4.93
CA MET A 108 1.65 -3.43 4.98
C MET A 108 2.19 -4.78 5.48
N VAL A 109 3.39 -5.18 5.00
CA VAL A 109 4.00 -6.48 5.35
C VAL A 109 4.30 -6.60 6.84
N LEU A 110 4.82 -5.54 7.47
CA LEU A 110 5.27 -5.58 8.87
C LEU A 110 4.14 -5.89 9.86
N PRO A 111 2.99 -5.16 9.87
CA PRO A 111 1.88 -5.49 10.77
C PRO A 111 1.28 -6.88 10.50
N LEU A 112 1.15 -7.25 9.23
CA LEU A 112 0.67 -8.57 8.82
C LEU A 112 1.58 -9.68 9.35
N TYR A 113 2.88 -9.56 9.10
CA TYR A 113 3.88 -10.51 9.58
C TYR A 113 3.87 -10.64 11.11
N SER A 114 3.82 -9.50 11.83
CA SER A 114 3.79 -9.47 13.28
C SER A 114 2.63 -10.30 13.84
N VAL A 115 1.42 -10.10 13.33
CA VAL A 115 0.25 -10.87 13.76
C VAL A 115 0.33 -12.32 13.29
N MET A 116 0.69 -12.58 12.03
CA MET A 116 0.77 -13.94 11.50
C MET A 116 1.79 -14.80 12.24
N LYS A 117 2.88 -14.20 12.72
CA LYS A 117 3.93 -14.91 13.47
C LYS A 117 3.49 -15.38 14.86
N THR A 118 2.48 -14.74 15.45
CA THR A 118 1.92 -15.16 16.75
C THR A 118 0.92 -16.32 16.63
N ILE A 119 0.44 -16.62 15.42
CA ILE A 119 -0.55 -17.69 15.19
C ILE A 119 0.15 -19.05 15.30
N SER A 120 -0.28 -19.85 16.30
CA SER A 120 0.30 -21.19 16.51
C SER A 120 -0.03 -22.13 15.36
N PRO A 121 0.97 -22.85 14.79
CA PRO A 121 0.72 -23.88 13.77
C PRO A 121 -0.20 -25.03 14.22
N SER A 122 -0.35 -25.21 15.55
CA SER A 122 -1.26 -26.21 16.11
C SER A 122 -2.72 -25.96 15.78
N LEU A 123 -3.14 -24.68 15.64
CA LEU A 123 -4.50 -24.33 15.27
C LEU A 123 -4.87 -24.82 13.86
N MET A 124 -3.94 -24.70 12.92
CA MET A 124 -4.12 -25.25 11.57
C MET A 124 -4.18 -26.78 11.56
N ARG A 125 -3.39 -27.45 12.42
CA ARG A 125 -3.41 -28.92 12.58
C ARG A 125 -4.73 -29.37 13.21
N ALA A 126 -5.21 -28.70 14.24
CA ALA A 126 -6.50 -28.98 14.86
C ALA A 126 -7.67 -28.83 13.87
N GLY A 127 -7.69 -27.76 13.06
CA GLY A 127 -8.69 -27.58 12.01
C GLY A 127 -8.72 -28.73 10.98
N LYS A 128 -7.54 -29.26 10.61
CA LYS A 128 -7.43 -30.44 9.73
C LYS A 128 -7.88 -31.73 10.42
N SER A 129 -7.56 -31.91 11.70
CA SER A 129 -7.98 -33.08 12.48
C SER A 129 -9.50 -33.18 12.66
N LEU A 130 -10.20 -32.04 12.63
CA LEU A 130 -11.66 -31.95 12.62
C LEU A 130 -12.29 -32.21 11.23
N GLY A 131 -11.52 -32.77 10.29
CA GLY A 131 -11.99 -33.10 8.94
C GLY A 131 -11.95 -31.96 7.93
N GLY A 132 -11.37 -30.83 8.28
CA GLY A 132 -11.21 -29.69 7.36
C GLY A 132 -10.10 -29.94 6.33
N THR A 133 -10.38 -29.65 5.04
CA THR A 133 -9.31 -29.56 4.04
C THR A 133 -8.35 -28.41 4.37
N PRO A 134 -7.11 -28.42 3.83
CA PRO A 134 -6.16 -27.30 4.03
C PRO A 134 -6.74 -25.95 3.68
N PHE A 135 -7.53 -25.86 2.62
CA PHE A 135 -8.21 -24.64 2.17
C PHE A 135 -9.27 -24.19 3.18
N VAL A 136 -10.10 -25.10 3.69
CA VAL A 136 -11.12 -24.78 4.71
C VAL A 136 -10.47 -24.35 6.02
N ALA A 137 -9.41 -25.03 6.46
CA ALA A 137 -8.66 -24.66 7.66
C ALA A 137 -8.02 -23.27 7.50
N PHE A 138 -7.49 -22.95 6.31
CA PHE A 138 -6.95 -21.61 6.02
C PHE A 138 -8.03 -20.53 6.16
N TRP A 139 -9.17 -20.66 5.46
CA TRP A 139 -10.20 -19.63 5.43
C TRP A 139 -11.01 -19.52 6.74
N LYS A 140 -11.25 -20.64 7.44
CA LYS A 140 -12.07 -20.64 8.66
C LYS A 140 -11.29 -20.46 9.95
N VAL A 141 -9.99 -20.79 9.96
CA VAL A 141 -9.17 -20.71 11.17
C VAL A 141 -8.08 -19.64 11.02
N TYR A 142 -7.22 -19.76 10.00
CA TYR A 142 -6.04 -18.90 9.86
C TYR A 142 -6.42 -17.48 9.46
N PHE A 143 -7.20 -17.32 8.39
CA PHE A 143 -7.54 -15.99 7.85
C PHE A 143 -8.24 -15.09 8.88
N PRO A 144 -9.23 -15.54 9.66
CA PRO A 144 -9.86 -14.70 10.69
C PRO A 144 -8.88 -14.21 11.76
N LEU A 145 -7.89 -15.04 12.13
CA LEU A 145 -6.86 -14.66 13.09
C LEU A 145 -5.88 -13.61 12.53
N THR A 146 -5.82 -13.44 11.22
CA THR A 146 -4.98 -12.40 10.58
C THR A 146 -5.70 -11.06 10.43
N ILE A 147 -7.01 -10.98 10.65
CA ILE A 147 -7.82 -9.75 10.50
C ILE A 147 -7.24 -8.56 11.25
N PRO A 148 -6.76 -8.67 12.51
CA PRO A 148 -6.15 -7.55 13.21
C PRO A 148 -4.91 -7.00 12.51
N GLY A 149 -4.08 -7.88 11.95
CA GLY A 149 -2.91 -7.49 11.15
C GLY A 149 -3.28 -6.84 9.82
N ILE A 150 -4.31 -7.37 9.15
CA ILE A 150 -4.87 -6.79 7.91
C ILE A 150 -5.37 -5.37 8.22
N GLY A 151 -6.17 -5.23 9.26
CA GLY A 151 -6.72 -3.94 9.64
C GLY A 151 -5.64 -2.91 9.95
N ALA A 152 -4.67 -3.26 10.79
CA ALA A 152 -3.55 -2.36 11.15
C ALA A 152 -2.73 -1.96 9.92
N GLY A 153 -2.39 -2.93 9.05
CA GLY A 153 -1.64 -2.66 7.82
C GLY A 153 -2.42 -1.79 6.83
N CYS A 154 -3.70 -2.11 6.59
CA CYS A 154 -4.55 -1.32 5.70
C CYS A 154 -4.72 0.13 6.20
N LEU A 155 -4.96 0.32 7.49
CA LEU A 155 -5.08 1.65 8.07
C LEU A 155 -3.78 2.46 7.91
N LEU A 156 -2.64 1.85 8.25
CA LEU A 156 -1.33 2.50 8.16
C LEU A 156 -1.03 2.92 6.72
N VAL A 157 -1.17 2.01 5.75
CA VAL A 157 -0.90 2.30 4.33
C VAL A 157 -1.88 3.34 3.79
N PHE A 158 -3.17 3.25 4.14
CA PHE A 158 -4.18 4.18 3.68
C PHE A 158 -3.92 5.62 4.17
N ILE A 159 -3.60 5.79 5.46
CA ILE A 159 -3.27 7.11 6.03
C ILE A 159 -2.00 7.67 5.39
N LEU A 160 -0.96 6.85 5.24
CA LEU A 160 0.28 7.26 4.57
C LEU A 160 0.02 7.67 3.11
N ALA A 161 -0.80 6.91 2.38
CA ALA A 161 -1.12 7.19 0.99
C ALA A 161 -1.88 8.51 0.79
N ILE A 162 -2.83 8.85 1.68
CA ILE A 162 -3.55 10.13 1.63
C ILE A 162 -2.60 11.33 1.74
N GLY A 163 -1.61 11.26 2.64
CA GLY A 163 -0.64 12.32 2.86
C GLY A 163 0.55 12.31 1.88
N TYR A 164 0.59 11.36 0.96
CA TYR A 164 1.76 11.19 0.10
C TYR A 164 1.91 12.31 -0.91
N TYR A 165 3.14 12.87 -1.03
CA TYR A 165 3.40 14.04 -1.87
C TYR A 165 4.40 13.76 -2.99
N ILE A 166 5.58 13.22 -2.65
CA ILE A 166 6.75 13.21 -3.55
C ILE A 166 6.48 12.35 -4.79
N THR A 167 6.05 11.12 -4.60
CA THR A 167 5.85 10.18 -5.72
C THR A 167 4.74 10.65 -6.68
N PRO A 168 3.53 11.04 -6.21
CA PRO A 168 2.51 11.58 -7.11
C PRO A 168 2.94 12.87 -7.83
N ALA A 169 3.79 13.70 -7.20
CA ALA A 169 4.33 14.89 -7.85
C ALA A 169 5.22 14.56 -9.05
N LEU A 170 5.95 13.45 -9.01
CA LEU A 170 6.90 13.06 -10.05
C LEU A 170 6.28 12.16 -11.12
N VAL A 171 5.46 11.19 -10.74
CA VAL A 171 4.92 10.17 -11.68
C VAL A 171 3.44 10.31 -11.98
N GLY A 172 2.69 11.07 -11.18
CA GLY A 172 1.22 11.10 -11.25
C GLY A 172 0.63 11.98 -12.33
N GLY A 173 1.38 12.97 -12.82
CA GLY A 173 0.89 13.93 -13.81
C GLY A 173 -0.40 14.64 -13.36
N ALA A 174 -1.17 15.17 -14.30
CA ALA A 174 -2.39 15.92 -14.00
C ALA A 174 -3.52 15.05 -13.39
N SER A 175 -3.59 13.78 -13.76
CA SER A 175 -4.62 12.85 -13.28
C SER A 175 -4.26 12.15 -11.97
N GLY A 176 -2.97 12.10 -11.60
CA GLY A 176 -2.45 11.44 -10.40
C GLY A 176 -2.10 12.39 -9.26
N THR A 177 -2.34 13.71 -9.38
CA THR A 177 -2.10 14.68 -8.30
C THR A 177 -3.07 14.50 -7.14
N LEU A 178 -2.56 14.58 -5.91
CA LEU A 178 -3.29 14.47 -4.66
C LEU A 178 -3.49 15.84 -3.99
N ILE A 179 -4.29 15.89 -2.92
CA ILE A 179 -4.46 17.10 -2.10
C ILE A 179 -3.12 17.58 -1.55
N SER A 180 -2.24 16.69 -1.11
CA SER A 180 -0.89 17.03 -0.62
C SER A 180 -0.05 17.76 -1.66
N ASN A 181 -0.18 17.43 -2.95
CA ASN A 181 0.47 18.12 -4.05
C ASN A 181 -0.08 19.55 -4.21
N GLN A 182 -1.39 19.72 -4.06
CA GLN A 182 -2.03 21.03 -4.15
C GLN A 182 -1.65 21.93 -2.98
N ILE A 183 -1.57 21.38 -1.77
CA ILE A 183 -1.06 22.11 -0.59
C ILE A 183 0.36 22.62 -0.87
N ALA A 184 1.24 21.75 -1.37
CA ALA A 184 2.61 22.13 -1.70
C ALA A 184 2.67 23.17 -2.83
N PHE A 185 1.79 23.11 -3.82
CA PHE A 185 1.69 24.11 -4.87
C PHE A 185 1.32 25.48 -4.31
N HIS A 186 0.32 25.56 -3.42
CA HIS A 186 -0.07 26.83 -2.80
C HIS A 186 1.00 27.38 -1.86
N MET A 187 1.77 26.54 -1.20
CA MET A 187 2.88 26.97 -0.36
C MET A 187 4.08 27.53 -1.16
N LYS A 188 4.39 26.89 -2.31
CA LYS A 188 5.66 27.16 -3.04
C LYS A 188 5.48 28.09 -4.24
N SER A 189 4.35 27.96 -4.96
CA SER A 189 4.14 28.66 -6.23
C SER A 189 3.27 29.91 -6.08
N THR A 190 2.15 29.83 -5.36
CA THR A 190 1.26 30.96 -5.14
C THR A 190 1.55 31.73 -3.86
N LEU A 191 2.36 31.15 -2.94
CA LEU A 191 2.71 31.72 -1.61
C LEU A 191 1.46 32.02 -0.77
N ASP A 192 0.33 31.38 -1.05
CA ASP A 192 -0.91 31.50 -0.30
C ASP A 192 -0.92 30.52 0.88
N TRP A 193 -0.23 30.90 1.95
CA TRP A 193 -0.08 30.13 3.17
C TRP A 193 -1.41 29.91 3.89
N SER A 194 -2.32 30.90 3.81
CA SER A 194 -3.64 30.82 4.45
C SER A 194 -4.48 29.70 3.83
N PHE A 195 -4.53 29.67 2.50
CA PHE A 195 -5.26 28.64 1.77
C PHE A 195 -4.63 27.27 1.91
N ALA A 196 -3.28 27.17 1.84
CA ALA A 196 -2.57 25.93 2.06
C ALA A 196 -2.83 25.35 3.46
N SER A 197 -2.83 26.20 4.49
CA SER A 197 -3.14 25.79 5.87
C SER A 197 -4.57 25.30 6.02
N ALA A 198 -5.54 25.98 5.40
CA ALA A 198 -6.93 25.52 5.40
C ALA A 198 -7.09 24.14 4.74
N MET A 199 -6.43 23.90 3.60
CA MET A 199 -6.41 22.59 2.95
C MET A 199 -5.74 21.51 3.82
N GLY A 200 -4.65 21.87 4.53
CA GLY A 200 -3.97 20.97 5.47
C GLY A 200 -4.86 20.56 6.65
N LEU A 201 -5.59 21.51 7.23
CA LEU A 201 -6.57 21.25 8.28
C LEU A 201 -7.73 20.36 7.80
N MET A 202 -8.21 20.59 6.58
CA MET A 202 -9.23 19.71 5.97
C MET A 202 -8.70 18.29 5.79
N LEU A 203 -7.46 18.13 5.34
CA LEU A 203 -6.83 16.81 5.17
C LEU A 203 -6.65 16.12 6.51
N LEU A 204 -6.16 16.82 7.53
CA LEU A 204 -6.02 16.29 8.88
C LEU A 204 -7.35 15.84 9.46
N SER A 205 -8.38 16.69 9.36
CA SER A 205 -9.72 16.35 9.86
C SER A 205 -10.32 15.12 9.16
N GLY A 206 -10.13 15.02 7.84
CA GLY A 206 -10.54 13.85 7.07
C GLY A 206 -9.84 12.56 7.53
N VAL A 207 -8.53 12.61 7.76
CA VAL A 207 -7.75 11.47 8.27
C VAL A 207 -8.23 11.08 9.68
N LEU A 208 -8.47 12.05 10.57
CA LEU A 208 -8.97 11.79 11.93
C LEU A 208 -10.37 11.13 11.93
N VAL A 209 -11.26 11.56 11.04
CA VAL A 209 -12.58 10.95 10.87
C VAL A 209 -12.44 9.51 10.39
N ILE A 210 -11.58 9.24 9.41
CA ILE A 210 -11.34 7.89 8.90
C ILE A 210 -10.74 7.00 9.99
N TYR A 211 -9.78 7.51 10.75
CA TYR A 211 -9.18 6.79 11.88
C TYR A 211 -10.25 6.46 12.96
N TRP A 212 -11.10 7.43 13.30
CA TRP A 212 -12.17 7.23 14.27
C TRP A 212 -13.19 6.18 13.80
N LEU A 213 -13.61 6.26 12.53
CA LEU A 213 -14.51 5.25 11.92
C LEU A 213 -13.89 3.86 11.95
N TYR A 214 -12.61 3.77 11.57
CA TYR A 214 -11.87 2.51 11.60
C TYR A 214 -11.82 1.92 13.02
N ASN A 215 -11.47 2.74 14.02
CA ASN A 215 -11.40 2.29 15.42
C ASN A 215 -12.77 1.81 15.94
N LYS A 216 -13.85 2.47 15.53
CA LYS A 216 -15.21 2.07 15.89
C LYS A 216 -15.65 0.77 15.22
N ILE A 217 -15.22 0.50 13.99
CA ILE A 217 -15.63 -0.70 13.23
C ILE A 217 -14.76 -1.90 13.61
N VAL A 218 -13.45 -1.74 13.65
CA VAL A 218 -12.49 -2.84 13.88
C VAL A 218 -12.29 -3.11 15.38
N GLY A 219 -12.56 -2.09 16.23
CA GLY A 219 -12.57 -2.25 17.69
C GLY A 219 -11.21 -2.71 18.22
N ILE A 220 -10.16 -1.90 18.04
CA ILE A 220 -8.83 -2.20 18.57
C ILE A 220 -8.88 -2.45 20.09
N ASP A 221 -9.82 -1.80 20.78
CA ASP A 221 -10.03 -1.98 22.21
C ASP A 221 -10.67 -3.34 22.59
N ASN A 222 -11.24 -4.06 21.63
CA ASN A 222 -11.83 -5.40 21.85
C ASN A 222 -10.84 -6.54 21.64
N ILE A 223 -9.63 -6.26 21.15
CA ILE A 223 -8.55 -7.24 21.10
C ILE A 223 -7.86 -7.23 22.47
N LYS A 224 -8.61 -7.62 23.50
CA LYS A 224 -7.99 -8.05 24.77
C LYS A 224 -7.18 -9.30 24.45
N LEU A 225 -5.88 -9.13 24.36
CA LEU A 225 -4.92 -10.21 24.45
C LEU A 225 -5.16 -10.88 25.81
N GLY A 226 -5.91 -11.99 25.79
CA GLY A 226 -6.05 -12.86 26.94
C GLY A 226 -4.76 -13.62 27.20
#